data_e4b130cc2d409e0c54c40450a282826c
#
_entry.id   e4b130cc2d409e0c54c40450a282826c
#
_cell.length_a   1.000
_cell.length_b   1.000
_cell.length_c   1.000
_cell.angle_alpha   90.00
_cell.angle_beta   90.00
_cell.angle_gamma   90.00
#
_symmetry.space_group_name_H-M   'P 1'
#
loop_
_entity.id
_entity.type
_entity.pdbx_description
1 polymer ?
#
loop_
_entity_poly.entity_id
_entity_poly.type
_entity_poly.pdbx_seq_one_letter_code
_entity_poly.pdbx_strand_id
1 'polypeptide(L)'
;LSPAIATGITKTGVGVDMVDLSSADPQEIQELVGHASGVVLGMPPLQASGDLSTNFGAVLAAMQPKQVFGLYESYGGDDEPIDPLRTKFLDLGLREAFKVIKVKDTPSEGIYQLCDESGTDLGQNLIQAAKIKQLKSLDSDLEKAIGRISGGLYIITAQKGEVKGAMLASWVSQASFTPPGFTVAVAKDRAIESLMQVGDRFVLNILEEGNYQVLMKHFLKRFPPGADRFAGVKTQTASNGSPILTDALAYLECEVASRMECSDHWIVYSQVTNGRVAKAEGLTAVHHRKVGNYY
;
A
#
# COMPACT_ATOMS: atom_id res chain seq x y z
N LEU A 1 12.07 7.39 8.42
CA LEU A 1 11.75 6.72 7.15
C LEU A 1 11.78 5.19 7.31
N SER A 2 12.83 4.60 7.92
CA SER A 2 12.96 3.14 8.12
C SER A 2 11.71 2.51 8.75
N PRO A 3 11.13 3.05 9.84
CA PRO A 3 9.93 2.45 10.43
C PRO A 3 8.73 2.45 9.47
N ALA A 4 8.56 3.46 8.62
CA ALA A 4 7.46 3.51 7.66
C ALA A 4 7.62 2.43 6.57
N ILE A 5 8.83 2.25 6.04
CA ILE A 5 9.13 1.17 5.08
C ILE A 5 8.93 -0.20 5.73
N ALA A 6 9.44 -0.40 6.95
CA ALA A 6 9.28 -1.64 7.71
C ALA A 6 7.80 -1.96 7.96
N THR A 7 6.99 -0.96 8.31
CA THR A 7 5.54 -1.11 8.47
C THR A 7 4.89 -1.58 7.17
N GLY A 8 5.22 -0.96 6.04
CA GLY A 8 4.72 -1.38 4.73
C GLY A 8 5.07 -2.83 4.39
N ILE A 9 6.31 -3.27 4.66
CA ILE A 9 6.73 -4.65 4.44
C ILE A 9 5.95 -5.62 5.33
N THR A 10 5.86 -5.33 6.63
CA THR A 10 5.22 -6.23 7.61
C THR A 10 3.71 -6.40 7.36
N LYS A 11 3.02 -5.39 6.82
CA LYS A 11 1.62 -5.50 6.37
C LYS A 11 1.38 -6.64 5.39
N THR A 12 2.41 -7.04 4.64
CA THR A 12 2.32 -8.14 3.68
C THR A 12 2.58 -9.52 4.29
N GLY A 13 2.94 -9.58 5.58
CA GLY A 13 3.31 -10.81 6.29
C GLY A 13 4.79 -11.20 6.16
N VAL A 14 5.62 -10.35 5.57
CA VAL A 14 7.09 -10.53 5.52
C VAL A 14 7.71 -10.03 6.81
N GLY A 15 8.59 -10.84 7.42
CA GLY A 15 9.37 -10.43 8.60
C GLY A 15 10.41 -9.37 8.24
N VAL A 16 10.71 -8.48 9.18
CA VAL A 16 11.68 -7.40 9.02
C VAL A 16 12.57 -7.33 10.26
N ASP A 17 13.88 -7.40 10.05
CA ASP A 17 14.89 -7.08 11.05
C ASP A 17 15.40 -5.66 10.80
N MET A 18 15.36 -4.82 11.82
CA MET A 18 15.85 -3.44 11.75
C MET A 18 17.18 -3.32 12.49
N VAL A 19 18.21 -2.86 11.81
CA VAL A 19 19.57 -2.75 12.35
C VAL A 19 20.06 -1.32 12.22
N ASP A 20 20.63 -0.78 13.31
CA ASP A 20 21.35 0.48 13.27
C ASP A 20 22.81 0.21 12.91
N LEU A 21 23.18 0.55 11.68
CA LEU A 21 24.53 0.34 11.15
C LEU A 21 25.61 1.15 11.89
N SER A 22 25.24 2.16 12.66
CA SER A 22 26.22 2.94 13.44
C SER A 22 26.76 2.18 14.67
N SER A 23 26.01 1.21 15.17
CA SER A 23 26.30 0.49 16.41
C SER A 23 26.36 -1.04 16.27
N ALA A 24 25.94 -1.58 15.14
CA ALA A 24 25.86 -3.03 14.91
C ALA A 24 27.24 -3.67 14.70
N ASP A 25 27.36 -4.93 15.10
CA ASP A 25 28.56 -5.73 14.84
C ASP A 25 28.59 -6.14 13.34
N PRO A 26 29.75 -5.99 12.64
CA PRO A 26 29.89 -6.39 11.24
C PRO A 26 29.56 -7.85 10.95
N GLN A 27 29.78 -8.77 11.90
CA GLN A 27 29.46 -10.19 11.73
C GLN A 27 27.95 -10.42 11.78
N GLU A 28 27.26 -9.75 12.72
CA GLU A 28 25.79 -9.79 12.78
C GLU A 28 25.17 -9.25 11.50
N ILE A 29 25.69 -8.13 10.98
CA ILE A 29 25.26 -7.56 9.70
C ILE A 29 25.40 -8.59 8.55
N GLN A 30 26.54 -9.26 8.47
CA GLN A 30 26.81 -10.26 7.44
C GLN A 30 25.84 -11.44 7.51
N GLU A 31 25.54 -11.93 8.71
CA GLU A 31 24.60 -13.03 8.92
C GLU A 31 23.18 -12.63 8.49
N LEU A 32 22.68 -11.49 8.95
CA LEU A 32 21.34 -11.00 8.63
C LEU A 32 21.19 -10.74 7.13
N VAL A 33 22.14 -10.03 6.53
CA VAL A 33 22.12 -9.72 5.10
C VAL A 33 22.21 -10.99 4.25
N GLY A 34 23.08 -11.95 4.66
CA GLY A 34 23.25 -13.20 3.92
C GLY A 34 21.99 -14.08 3.86
N HIS A 35 21.09 -14.00 4.85
CA HIS A 35 19.83 -14.76 4.91
C HIS A 35 18.62 -13.96 4.42
N ALA A 36 18.71 -12.65 4.28
CA ALA A 36 17.61 -11.81 3.84
C ALA A 36 17.23 -12.04 2.37
N SER A 37 15.94 -11.96 2.04
CA SER A 37 15.47 -11.95 0.65
C SER A 37 15.63 -10.57 -0.01
N GLY A 38 15.72 -9.51 0.79
CA GLY A 38 15.93 -8.14 0.36
C GLY A 38 16.52 -7.29 1.47
N VAL A 39 17.19 -6.22 1.08
CA VAL A 39 17.85 -5.28 2.01
C VAL A 39 17.43 -3.86 1.67
N VAL A 40 17.02 -3.10 2.69
CA VAL A 40 16.71 -1.68 2.55
C VAL A 40 17.70 -0.87 3.36
N LEU A 41 18.40 0.06 2.71
CA LEU A 41 19.42 0.88 3.34
C LEU A 41 19.05 2.35 3.36
N GLY A 42 19.17 2.95 4.54
CA GLY A 42 19.10 4.39 4.74
C GLY A 42 20.48 5.02 4.68
N MET A 43 20.63 6.03 3.84
CA MET A 43 21.86 6.82 3.73
C MET A 43 21.71 8.12 4.54
N PRO A 44 22.55 8.36 5.56
CA PRO A 44 22.61 9.65 6.22
C PRO A 44 23.26 10.71 5.32
N PRO A 45 23.14 12.01 5.65
CA PRO A 45 23.93 13.07 5.02
C PRO A 45 25.42 12.75 5.08
N LEU A 46 26.15 13.01 4.01
CA LEU A 46 27.58 12.68 3.85
C LEU A 46 28.51 13.17 4.98
N GLN A 47 28.12 14.19 5.71
CA GLN A 47 28.91 14.75 6.82
C GLN A 47 28.93 13.87 8.08
N ALA A 48 28.08 12.83 8.18
CA ALA A 48 28.00 11.93 9.35
C ALA A 48 28.86 10.65 9.22
N SER A 49 29.71 10.51 8.21
CA SER A 49 30.18 9.24 7.67
C SER A 49 31.52 8.68 8.18
N GLY A 50 31.98 9.01 9.39
CA GLY A 50 33.28 8.51 9.89
C GLY A 50 33.37 6.98 10.07
N ASP A 51 32.42 6.34 10.74
CA ASP A 51 32.44 4.89 11.05
C ASP A 51 31.55 4.01 10.17
N LEU A 52 30.68 4.61 9.36
CA LEU A 52 29.74 3.89 8.49
C LEU A 52 30.41 3.09 7.38
N SER A 53 31.64 3.41 6.97
CA SER A 53 32.33 2.76 5.86
C SER A 53 32.57 1.27 6.09
N THR A 54 32.89 0.84 7.32
CA THR A 54 33.13 -0.56 7.66
C THR A 54 31.86 -1.39 7.57
N ASN A 55 30.77 -0.90 8.15
CA ASN A 55 29.50 -1.62 8.19
C ASN A 55 28.80 -1.63 6.82
N PHE A 56 28.95 -0.59 6.00
CA PHE A 56 28.55 -0.65 4.58
C PHE A 56 29.38 -1.67 3.81
N GLY A 57 30.66 -1.80 4.08
CA GLY A 57 31.51 -2.85 3.53
C GLY A 57 31.01 -4.24 3.89
N ALA A 58 30.58 -4.46 5.15
CA ALA A 58 30.00 -5.72 5.60
C ALA A 58 28.67 -6.05 4.85
N VAL A 59 27.79 -5.06 4.67
CA VAL A 59 26.57 -5.24 3.88
C VAL A 59 26.90 -5.65 2.46
N LEU A 60 27.78 -4.89 1.77
CA LEU A 60 28.15 -5.18 0.39
C LEU A 60 28.79 -6.57 0.22
N ALA A 61 29.63 -6.98 1.18
CA ALA A 61 30.30 -8.28 1.13
C ALA A 61 29.34 -9.47 1.33
N ALA A 62 28.23 -9.25 2.07
CA ALA A 62 27.23 -10.27 2.38
C ALA A 62 26.10 -10.38 1.37
N MET A 63 25.91 -9.38 0.50
CA MET A 63 24.85 -9.38 -0.50
C MET A 63 24.97 -10.58 -1.43
N GLN A 64 23.84 -11.26 -1.67
CA GLN A 64 23.75 -12.46 -2.48
C GLN A 64 23.06 -12.18 -3.81
N PRO A 65 23.46 -12.84 -4.92
CA PRO A 65 22.74 -12.78 -6.18
C PRO A 65 21.25 -13.13 -5.98
N LYS A 66 20.36 -12.42 -6.66
CA LYS A 66 18.88 -12.52 -6.59
C LYS A 66 18.22 -11.81 -5.41
N GLN A 67 18.95 -11.31 -4.44
CA GLN A 67 18.37 -10.39 -3.46
C GLN A 67 17.90 -9.11 -4.15
N VAL A 68 16.92 -8.46 -3.55
CA VAL A 68 16.46 -7.13 -3.97
C VAL A 68 16.99 -6.09 -3.01
N PHE A 69 17.19 -4.87 -3.49
CA PHE A 69 17.59 -3.77 -2.63
C PHE A 69 16.67 -2.57 -2.77
N GLY A 70 16.52 -1.81 -1.70
CA GLY A 70 15.87 -0.51 -1.68
C GLY A 70 16.78 0.51 -1.00
N LEU A 71 16.75 1.75 -1.48
CA LEU A 71 17.53 2.83 -0.91
C LEU A 71 16.64 4.03 -0.59
N TYR A 72 16.94 4.69 0.53
CA TYR A 72 16.43 6.01 0.82
C TYR A 72 17.57 6.90 1.33
N GLU A 73 17.53 8.16 0.97
CA GLU A 73 18.57 9.12 1.28
C GLU A 73 17.95 10.33 1.97
N SER A 74 18.59 10.82 3.03
CA SER A 74 18.28 12.12 3.62
C SER A 74 19.46 13.06 3.38
N TYR A 75 19.17 14.28 2.96
CA TYR A 75 20.19 15.29 2.72
C TYR A 75 19.69 16.67 3.19
N GLY A 76 20.61 17.59 3.41
CA GLY A 76 20.28 18.97 3.84
C GLY A 76 21.12 20.00 3.12
N GLY A 77 20.69 21.26 3.16
CA GLY A 77 21.44 22.34 2.55
C GLY A 77 21.55 22.24 1.04
N ASP A 78 22.76 22.49 0.53
CA ASP A 78 23.11 22.43 -0.90
C ASP A 78 23.71 21.09 -1.33
N ASP A 79 23.71 20.09 -0.43
CA ASP A 79 24.25 18.76 -0.75
C ASP A 79 23.39 18.07 -1.81
N GLU A 80 24.04 17.61 -2.89
CA GLU A 80 23.38 16.78 -3.87
C GLU A 80 23.40 15.31 -3.41
N PRO A 81 22.24 14.61 -3.50
CA PRO A 81 22.20 13.18 -3.19
C PRO A 81 23.11 12.43 -4.14
N ILE A 82 23.99 11.59 -3.60
CA ILE A 82 24.93 10.78 -4.39
C ILE A 82 24.35 9.37 -4.54
N ASP A 83 24.34 8.84 -5.77
CA ASP A 83 23.93 7.47 -6.11
C ASP A 83 25.06 6.42 -6.20
N PRO A 84 26.23 6.54 -5.51
CA PRO A 84 27.34 5.60 -5.69
C PRO A 84 27.00 4.20 -5.19
N LEU A 85 26.20 4.09 -4.14
CA LEU A 85 25.79 2.79 -3.57
C LEU A 85 24.78 2.10 -4.47
N ARG A 86 23.84 2.84 -5.03
CA ARG A 86 22.89 2.31 -6.02
C ARG A 86 23.62 1.71 -7.22
N THR A 87 24.60 2.43 -7.75
CA THR A 87 25.42 1.96 -8.88
C THR A 87 26.15 0.68 -8.52
N LYS A 88 26.79 0.62 -7.34
CA LYS A 88 27.47 -0.60 -6.90
C LYS A 88 26.53 -1.81 -6.78
N PHE A 89 25.33 -1.64 -6.27
CA PHE A 89 24.36 -2.73 -6.18
C PHE A 89 23.90 -3.21 -7.55
N LEU A 90 23.68 -2.31 -8.48
CA LEU A 90 23.36 -2.66 -9.87
C LEU A 90 24.50 -3.39 -10.56
N ASP A 91 25.75 -2.96 -10.34
CA ASP A 91 26.95 -3.62 -10.87
C ASP A 91 27.16 -5.03 -10.31
N LEU A 92 26.70 -5.28 -9.08
CA LEU A 92 26.64 -6.61 -8.47
C LEU A 92 25.50 -7.49 -9.02
N GLY A 93 24.70 -6.97 -9.95
CA GLY A 93 23.58 -7.70 -10.55
C GLY A 93 22.36 -7.81 -9.63
N LEU A 94 22.26 -6.98 -8.60
CA LEU A 94 21.11 -6.94 -7.71
C LEU A 94 19.97 -6.16 -8.37
N ARG A 95 18.73 -6.49 -7.99
CA ARG A 95 17.53 -5.85 -8.53
C ARG A 95 17.01 -4.77 -7.58
N GLU A 96 16.84 -3.56 -8.10
CA GLU A 96 16.20 -2.48 -7.34
C GLU A 96 14.72 -2.79 -7.09
N ALA A 97 14.28 -2.73 -5.83
CA ALA A 97 12.92 -3.02 -5.43
C ALA A 97 11.97 -1.83 -5.68
N PHE A 98 12.45 -0.63 -5.41
CA PHE A 98 11.73 0.62 -5.64
C PHE A 98 12.74 1.74 -5.95
N LYS A 99 12.28 2.81 -6.59
CA LYS A 99 13.13 3.98 -6.87
C LYS A 99 13.66 4.59 -5.59
N VAL A 100 14.90 5.06 -5.60
CA VAL A 100 15.52 5.74 -4.45
C VAL A 100 14.60 6.85 -3.93
N ILE A 101 14.27 6.79 -2.63
CA ILE A 101 13.49 7.83 -1.96
C ILE A 101 14.46 8.89 -1.46
N LYS A 102 14.37 10.10 -2.00
CA LYS A 102 15.23 11.23 -1.66
C LYS A 102 14.45 12.23 -0.82
N VAL A 103 14.97 12.57 0.35
CA VAL A 103 14.31 13.46 1.29
C VAL A 103 15.23 14.61 1.63
N LYS A 104 14.80 15.81 1.27
CA LYS A 104 15.47 17.04 1.67
C LYS A 104 14.87 17.54 2.98
N ASP A 105 15.73 17.78 3.96
CA ASP A 105 15.37 18.31 5.28
C ASP A 105 14.34 17.44 6.03
N THR A 106 13.16 17.98 6.35
CA THR A 106 12.12 17.28 7.11
C THR A 106 11.16 16.53 6.18
N PRO A 107 10.92 15.22 6.37
CA PRO A 107 9.98 14.47 5.55
C PRO A 107 8.54 14.96 5.75
N SER A 108 7.80 15.12 4.65
CA SER A 108 6.36 15.39 4.67
C SER A 108 5.54 14.11 4.90
N GLU A 109 4.23 14.27 5.14
CA GLU A 109 3.29 13.13 5.21
C GLU A 109 3.30 12.31 3.92
N GLY A 110 3.43 12.96 2.76
CA GLY A 110 3.54 12.28 1.45
C GLY A 110 4.78 11.41 1.33
N ILE A 111 5.91 11.81 1.92
CA ILE A 111 7.13 11.02 1.97
C ILE A 111 6.96 9.78 2.87
N TYR A 112 6.32 9.92 4.04
CA TYR A 112 6.02 8.77 4.89
C TYR A 112 5.08 7.78 4.19
N GLN A 113 4.06 8.28 3.49
CA GLN A 113 3.17 7.45 2.68
C GLN A 113 3.93 6.73 1.56
N LEU A 114 4.82 7.44 0.85
CA LEU A 114 5.67 6.85 -0.17
C LEU A 114 6.56 5.73 0.40
N CYS A 115 7.11 5.91 1.60
CA CYS A 115 7.88 4.89 2.30
C CYS A 115 7.04 3.64 2.62
N ASP A 116 5.84 3.83 3.18
CA ASP A 116 4.90 2.75 3.48
C ASP A 116 4.49 1.98 2.21
N GLU A 117 4.14 2.69 1.14
CA GLU A 117 3.79 2.09 -0.16
C GLU A 117 4.96 1.34 -0.79
N SER A 118 6.18 1.88 -0.70
CA SER A 118 7.39 1.23 -1.23
C SER A 118 7.73 -0.04 -0.46
N GLY A 119 7.59 -0.02 0.86
CA GLY A 119 7.72 -1.20 1.71
C GLY A 119 6.68 -2.27 1.37
N THR A 120 5.42 -1.86 1.20
CA THR A 120 4.33 -2.76 0.81
C THR A 120 4.58 -3.38 -0.56
N ASP A 121 5.02 -2.59 -1.55
CA ASP A 121 5.35 -3.07 -2.89
C ASP A 121 6.50 -4.09 -2.86
N LEU A 122 7.55 -3.83 -2.09
CA LEU A 122 8.66 -4.76 -1.86
C LEU A 122 8.15 -6.07 -1.25
N GLY A 123 7.39 -6.02 -0.16
CA GLY A 123 6.86 -7.20 0.51
C GLY A 123 5.96 -8.03 -0.40
N GLN A 124 5.06 -7.41 -1.15
CA GLN A 124 4.21 -8.08 -2.14
C GLN A 124 5.04 -8.78 -3.23
N ASN A 125 6.11 -8.16 -3.73
CA ASN A 125 6.99 -8.75 -4.74
C ASN A 125 7.71 -10.00 -4.20
N LEU A 126 8.17 -9.98 -2.95
CA LEU A 126 8.81 -11.12 -2.31
C LEU A 126 7.84 -12.29 -2.13
N ILE A 127 6.58 -12.02 -1.75
CA ILE A 127 5.55 -13.05 -1.56
C ILE A 127 5.05 -13.63 -2.89
N GLN A 128 4.92 -12.83 -3.94
CA GLN A 128 4.45 -13.33 -5.24
C GLN A 128 5.32 -14.47 -5.78
N ALA A 129 6.62 -14.39 -5.59
CA ALA A 129 7.53 -15.47 -5.95
C ALA A 129 7.24 -16.79 -5.20
N ALA A 130 6.78 -16.71 -3.96
CA ALA A 130 6.38 -17.85 -3.14
C ALA A 130 4.96 -18.35 -3.47
N LYS A 131 4.00 -17.44 -3.68
CA LYS A 131 2.59 -17.74 -4.01
C LYS A 131 2.42 -18.48 -5.34
N ILE A 132 3.22 -18.17 -6.36
CA ILE A 132 3.17 -18.88 -7.66
C ILE A 132 3.38 -20.39 -7.51
N LYS A 133 4.14 -20.83 -6.50
CA LYS A 133 4.31 -22.26 -6.18
C LYS A 133 3.08 -22.88 -5.49
N GLN A 134 2.32 -22.10 -4.73
CA GLN A 134 1.15 -22.56 -3.97
C GLN A 134 -0.15 -22.57 -4.80
N LEU A 135 -0.27 -21.70 -5.80
CA LEU A 135 -1.49 -21.51 -6.61
C LEU A 135 -1.95 -22.75 -7.40
N LYS A 136 -1.08 -23.73 -7.62
CA LYS A 136 -1.45 -24.99 -8.28
C LYS A 136 -2.31 -25.94 -7.42
N SER A 137 -2.52 -25.64 -6.14
CA SER A 137 -3.29 -26.48 -5.20
C SER A 137 -4.68 -25.91 -4.83
N LEU A 138 -5.06 -24.72 -5.34
CA LEU A 138 -6.16 -23.90 -4.86
C LEU A 138 -7.46 -24.00 -5.69
N ASP A 139 -7.72 -25.08 -6.39
CA ASP A 139 -8.97 -25.33 -7.10
C ASP A 139 -9.94 -26.21 -6.28
N SER A 140 -10.04 -25.92 -4.98
CA SER A 140 -10.92 -26.67 -4.07
C SER A 140 -12.37 -26.20 -4.18
N ASP A 141 -13.32 -27.10 -3.90
CA ASP A 141 -14.75 -26.77 -3.85
C ASP A 141 -15.07 -25.71 -2.80
N LEU A 142 -14.28 -25.64 -1.71
CA LEU A 142 -14.40 -24.60 -0.69
C LEU A 142 -14.16 -23.20 -1.29
N GLU A 143 -13.11 -23.02 -2.06
CA GLU A 143 -12.78 -21.74 -2.68
C GLU A 143 -13.80 -21.31 -3.73
N LYS A 144 -14.30 -22.27 -4.51
CA LYS A 144 -15.40 -22.05 -5.45
C LYS A 144 -16.68 -21.64 -4.72
N ALA A 145 -16.99 -22.26 -3.59
CA ALA A 145 -18.15 -21.94 -2.76
C ALA A 145 -18.03 -20.53 -2.16
N ILE A 146 -16.88 -20.16 -1.59
CA ILE A 146 -16.61 -18.80 -1.09
C ILE A 146 -16.73 -17.76 -2.23
N GLY A 147 -16.28 -18.10 -3.44
CA GLY A 147 -16.42 -17.25 -4.62
C GLY A 147 -17.88 -16.95 -5.02
N ARG A 148 -18.88 -17.68 -4.49
CA ARG A 148 -20.31 -17.43 -4.71
C ARG A 148 -20.89 -16.32 -3.82
N ILE A 149 -20.13 -15.88 -2.79
CA ILE A 149 -20.52 -14.70 -2.02
C ILE A 149 -20.33 -13.49 -2.93
N SER A 150 -21.45 -12.96 -3.43
CA SER A 150 -21.46 -11.78 -4.27
C SER A 150 -21.50 -10.49 -3.45
N GLY A 151 -21.03 -9.40 -4.02
CA GLY A 151 -21.09 -8.06 -3.43
C GLY A 151 -21.33 -7.01 -4.52
N GLY A 152 -21.65 -5.80 -4.11
CA GLY A 152 -21.66 -4.66 -5.02
C GLY A 152 -20.24 -4.29 -5.47
N LEU A 153 -20.15 -3.37 -6.42
CA LEU A 153 -18.86 -2.76 -6.82
C LEU A 153 -18.81 -1.32 -6.37
N TYR A 154 -17.73 -1.01 -5.68
CA TYR A 154 -17.52 0.28 -5.05
C TYR A 154 -16.06 0.73 -5.24
N ILE A 155 -15.84 2.03 -5.12
CA ILE A 155 -14.49 2.58 -4.99
C ILE A 155 -14.45 3.44 -3.74
N ILE A 156 -13.55 3.09 -2.80
CA ILE A 156 -13.24 3.92 -1.66
C ILE A 156 -12.21 4.95 -2.10
N THR A 157 -12.43 6.20 -1.74
CA THR A 157 -11.52 7.31 -1.97
C THR A 157 -11.32 8.08 -0.68
N ALA A 158 -10.08 8.39 -0.34
CA ALA A 158 -9.74 9.12 0.87
C ALA A 158 -8.67 10.17 0.59
N GLN A 159 -8.71 11.26 1.37
CA GLN A 159 -7.67 12.27 1.37
C GLN A 159 -7.40 12.75 2.80
N LYS A 160 -6.12 12.81 3.17
CA LYS A 160 -5.64 13.36 4.44
C LYS A 160 -4.43 14.22 4.16
N GLY A 161 -4.55 15.53 4.39
CA GLY A 161 -3.52 16.46 3.95
C GLY A 161 -3.24 16.37 2.45
N GLU A 162 -1.99 16.17 2.10
CA GLU A 162 -1.54 15.99 0.70
C GLU A 162 -1.70 14.56 0.17
N VAL A 163 -1.95 13.58 1.07
CA VAL A 163 -2.04 12.18 0.72
C VAL A 163 -3.42 11.82 0.22
N LYS A 164 -3.49 11.18 -0.96
CA LYS A 164 -4.73 10.67 -1.57
C LYS A 164 -4.61 9.18 -1.83
N GLY A 165 -5.68 8.45 -1.55
CA GLY A 165 -5.77 7.02 -1.77
C GLY A 165 -7.08 6.62 -2.43
N ALA A 166 -7.06 5.49 -3.15
CA ALA A 166 -8.26 4.87 -3.68
C ALA A 166 -8.10 3.35 -3.74
N MET A 167 -9.21 2.63 -3.60
CA MET A 167 -9.28 1.17 -3.67
C MET A 167 -10.63 0.72 -4.26
N LEU A 168 -10.58 -0.23 -5.19
CA LEU A 168 -11.76 -1.00 -5.57
C LEU A 168 -12.19 -1.90 -4.40
N ALA A 169 -13.47 -1.88 -4.04
CA ALA A 169 -14.04 -2.68 -2.95
C ALA A 169 -15.29 -3.43 -3.42
N SER A 170 -15.49 -4.64 -2.92
CA SER A 170 -16.70 -5.44 -3.18
C SER A 170 -17.29 -6.06 -1.91
N TRP A 171 -16.53 -6.10 -0.83
CA TRP A 171 -17.00 -6.64 0.46
C TRP A 171 -17.50 -5.50 1.33
N VAL A 172 -18.66 -4.97 0.95
CA VAL A 172 -19.35 -3.88 1.65
C VAL A 172 -20.74 -4.38 2.04
N SER A 173 -21.12 -4.17 3.29
CA SER A 173 -22.43 -4.55 3.80
C SER A 173 -22.97 -3.50 4.76
N GLN A 174 -24.23 -3.09 4.58
CA GLN A 174 -24.90 -2.24 5.56
C GLN A 174 -24.91 -2.94 6.91
N ALA A 175 -24.57 -2.22 7.98
CA ALA A 175 -24.40 -2.77 9.32
C ALA A 175 -25.33 -2.14 10.37
N SER A 176 -25.81 -0.91 10.14
CA SER A 176 -26.71 -0.23 11.07
C SER A 176 -27.65 0.75 10.37
N PHE A 177 -28.78 1.03 11.01
CA PHE A 177 -29.75 2.03 10.55
C PHE A 177 -29.61 3.36 11.31
N THR A 178 -29.25 3.29 12.60
CA THR A 178 -29.22 4.47 13.47
C THR A 178 -28.00 4.40 14.40
N PRO A 179 -26.95 5.20 14.15
CA PRO A 179 -26.72 5.98 12.93
C PRO A 179 -26.53 5.07 11.71
N PRO A 180 -26.82 5.55 10.49
CA PRO A 180 -26.61 4.74 9.31
C PRO A 180 -25.12 4.40 9.16
N GLY A 181 -24.83 3.13 8.92
CA GLY A 181 -23.44 2.66 8.84
C GLY A 181 -23.30 1.36 8.06
N PHE A 182 -22.08 1.08 7.65
CA PHE A 182 -21.73 -0.14 6.91
C PHE A 182 -20.36 -0.64 7.33
N THR A 183 -20.08 -1.89 6.99
CA THR A 183 -18.74 -2.49 7.07
C THR A 183 -18.12 -2.61 5.69
N VAL A 184 -16.82 -2.49 5.63
CA VAL A 184 -16.02 -2.79 4.44
C VAL A 184 -14.76 -3.55 4.83
N ALA A 185 -14.39 -4.57 4.05
CA ALA A 185 -13.12 -5.25 4.21
C ALA A 185 -12.03 -4.49 3.43
N VAL A 186 -10.96 -4.12 4.14
CA VAL A 186 -9.80 -3.42 3.61
C VAL A 186 -8.58 -4.31 3.80
N ALA A 187 -7.96 -4.76 2.71
CA ALA A 187 -6.75 -5.56 2.80
C ALA A 187 -5.60 -4.72 3.39
N LYS A 188 -4.85 -5.31 4.34
CA LYS A 188 -3.77 -4.64 5.06
C LYS A 188 -2.66 -4.13 4.15
N ASP A 189 -2.45 -4.81 3.02
CA ASP A 189 -1.45 -4.49 2.00
C ASP A 189 -1.92 -3.47 0.93
N ARG A 190 -3.05 -2.79 1.16
CA ARG A 190 -3.52 -1.70 0.29
C ARG A 190 -3.05 -0.35 0.80
N ALA A 191 -2.56 0.49 -0.12
CA ALA A 191 -2.07 1.83 0.23
C ALA A 191 -3.11 2.70 0.98
N ILE A 192 -4.40 2.52 0.68
CA ILE A 192 -5.47 3.26 1.35
C ILE A 192 -5.65 2.85 2.83
N GLU A 193 -5.10 1.71 3.25
CA GLU A 193 -5.23 1.22 4.63
C GLU A 193 -4.76 2.26 5.65
N SER A 194 -3.68 2.98 5.34
CA SER A 194 -3.14 4.06 6.18
C SER A 194 -4.07 5.26 6.33
N LEU A 195 -5.04 5.42 5.43
CA LEU A 195 -6.06 6.48 5.41
C LEU A 195 -7.42 5.99 5.96
N MET A 196 -7.46 4.80 6.57
CA MET A 196 -8.68 4.15 7.08
C MET A 196 -8.55 3.83 8.58
N GLN A 197 -7.87 4.70 9.33
CA GLN A 197 -7.77 4.59 10.79
C GLN A 197 -9.04 5.15 11.47
N VAL A 198 -9.28 4.77 12.72
CA VAL A 198 -10.43 5.31 13.48
C VAL A 198 -10.38 6.84 13.51
N GLY A 199 -11.48 7.47 13.13
CA GLY A 199 -11.62 8.92 12.97
C GLY A 199 -11.25 9.46 11.59
N ASP A 200 -10.64 8.64 10.71
CA ASP A 200 -10.37 9.07 9.34
C ASP A 200 -11.66 9.14 8.51
N ARG A 201 -11.66 10.01 7.51
CA ARG A 201 -12.81 10.29 6.64
C ARG A 201 -12.53 9.84 5.22
N PHE A 202 -13.56 9.31 4.58
CA PHE A 202 -13.46 8.83 3.22
C PHE A 202 -14.80 8.94 2.49
N VAL A 203 -14.80 8.64 1.19
CA VAL A 203 -16.00 8.52 0.37
C VAL A 203 -16.12 7.10 -0.15
N LEU A 204 -17.29 6.50 -0.03
CA LEU A 204 -17.68 5.29 -0.74
C LEU A 204 -18.42 5.69 -2.02
N ASN A 205 -17.80 5.46 -3.17
CA ASN A 205 -18.39 5.68 -4.47
C ASN A 205 -19.04 4.37 -4.96
N ILE A 206 -20.33 4.39 -5.21
CA ILE A 206 -21.14 3.23 -5.64
C ILE A 206 -21.12 3.19 -7.16
N LEU A 207 -20.70 2.09 -7.77
CA LEU A 207 -20.60 1.96 -9.21
C LEU A 207 -21.94 1.51 -9.83
N GLU A 208 -22.22 2.02 -11.04
CA GLU A 208 -23.46 1.76 -11.79
C GLU A 208 -23.33 0.50 -12.65
N GLU A 209 -24.36 -0.34 -12.60
CA GLU A 209 -24.52 -1.47 -13.52
C GLU A 209 -24.51 -1.00 -14.99
N GLY A 210 -23.75 -1.70 -15.84
CA GLY A 210 -23.58 -1.31 -17.24
C GLY A 210 -22.56 -0.21 -17.51
N ASN A 211 -22.10 0.55 -16.49
CA ASN A 211 -21.16 1.68 -16.67
C ASN A 211 -19.95 1.66 -15.73
N TYR A 212 -19.70 0.56 -15.04
CA TYR A 212 -18.62 0.45 -14.04
C TYR A 212 -17.25 0.09 -14.63
N GLN A 213 -17.18 -0.42 -15.85
CA GLN A 213 -15.99 -1.10 -16.39
C GLN A 213 -14.76 -0.21 -16.47
N VAL A 214 -14.94 1.07 -16.81
CA VAL A 214 -13.82 2.03 -16.94
C VAL A 214 -13.18 2.29 -15.58
N LEU A 215 -14.00 2.64 -14.60
CA LEU A 215 -13.53 2.90 -13.23
C LEU A 215 -12.97 1.62 -12.58
N MET A 216 -13.65 0.48 -12.75
CA MET A 216 -13.17 -0.81 -12.24
C MET A 216 -11.78 -1.14 -12.80
N LYS A 217 -11.60 -1.08 -14.13
CA LYS A 217 -10.30 -1.34 -14.76
C LYS A 217 -9.22 -0.37 -14.30
N HIS A 218 -9.58 0.90 -14.09
CA HIS A 218 -8.64 1.90 -13.63
C HIS A 218 -8.14 1.60 -12.22
N PHE A 219 -9.03 1.33 -11.26
CA PHE A 219 -8.66 1.12 -9.86
C PHE A 219 -8.28 -0.34 -9.51
N LEU A 220 -8.50 -1.30 -10.43
CA LEU A 220 -8.03 -2.67 -10.28
C LEU A 220 -6.54 -2.81 -10.63
N LYS A 221 -6.01 -1.95 -11.51
CA LYS A 221 -4.60 -1.99 -11.90
C LYS A 221 -3.69 -1.72 -10.70
N ARG A 222 -2.50 -2.32 -10.72
CA ARG A 222 -1.46 -2.00 -9.75
C ARG A 222 -0.89 -0.60 -10.05
N PHE A 223 -0.86 0.24 -9.04
CA PHE A 223 -0.20 1.54 -9.10
C PHE A 223 1.19 1.43 -8.44
N PRO A 224 2.24 1.95 -9.06
CA PRO A 224 3.53 2.04 -8.39
C PRO A 224 3.44 3.00 -7.19
N PRO A 225 4.34 2.85 -6.19
CA PRO A 225 4.39 3.77 -5.05
C PRO A 225 4.47 5.23 -5.48
N GLY A 226 3.70 6.10 -4.82
CA GLY A 226 3.64 7.54 -5.09
C GLY A 226 2.92 7.94 -6.38
N ALA A 227 2.32 7.01 -7.12
CA ALA A 227 1.57 7.35 -8.33
C ALA A 227 0.26 8.08 -8.01
N ASP A 228 -0.09 9.06 -8.84
CA ASP A 228 -1.41 9.67 -8.79
C ASP A 228 -2.48 8.68 -9.29
N ARG A 229 -3.24 8.11 -8.34
CA ARG A 229 -4.30 7.15 -8.62
C ARG A 229 -5.51 7.76 -9.31
N PHE A 230 -5.61 9.10 -9.32
CA PHE A 230 -6.73 9.82 -9.91
C PHE A 230 -6.39 10.41 -11.30
N ALA A 231 -5.17 10.21 -11.80
CA ALA A 231 -4.78 10.69 -13.11
C ALA A 231 -5.73 10.15 -14.20
N GLY A 232 -6.39 11.06 -14.93
CA GLY A 232 -7.38 10.75 -15.96
C GLY A 232 -8.77 10.38 -15.45
N VAL A 233 -9.03 10.47 -14.14
CA VAL A 233 -10.35 10.25 -13.53
C VAL A 233 -10.97 11.58 -13.12
N LYS A 234 -12.23 11.79 -13.51
CA LYS A 234 -12.98 13.01 -13.13
C LYS A 234 -13.44 12.91 -11.68
N THR A 235 -13.06 13.89 -10.87
CA THR A 235 -13.42 13.95 -9.45
C THR A 235 -13.99 15.29 -9.05
N GLN A 236 -14.79 15.29 -7.99
CA GLN A 236 -15.21 16.45 -7.22
C GLN A 236 -14.74 16.28 -5.77
N THR A 237 -14.62 17.37 -5.01
CA THR A 237 -14.27 17.28 -3.60
C THR A 237 -15.53 17.19 -2.75
N ALA A 238 -15.59 16.20 -1.88
CA ALA A 238 -16.65 16.01 -0.89
C ALA A 238 -16.54 17.06 0.23
N SER A 239 -17.59 17.19 1.06
CA SER A 239 -17.55 18.10 2.22
C SER A 239 -16.50 17.67 3.25
N ASN A 240 -16.18 16.36 3.31
CA ASN A 240 -15.14 15.81 4.17
C ASN A 240 -13.72 15.89 3.57
N GLY A 241 -13.56 16.50 2.39
CA GLY A 241 -12.28 16.71 1.70
C GLY A 241 -11.86 15.57 0.76
N SER A 242 -12.48 14.40 0.83
CA SER A 242 -12.12 13.25 -0.01
C SER A 242 -12.68 13.36 -1.42
N PRO A 243 -12.06 12.71 -2.43
CA PRO A 243 -12.54 12.76 -3.81
C PRO A 243 -13.87 11.99 -4.00
N ILE A 244 -14.84 12.59 -4.70
CA ILE A 244 -16.03 11.94 -5.26
C ILE A 244 -15.76 11.66 -6.72
N LEU A 245 -16.05 10.44 -7.19
CA LEU A 245 -15.97 10.07 -8.61
C LEU A 245 -17.25 10.54 -9.32
N THR A 246 -17.13 11.43 -10.31
CA THR A 246 -18.30 12.03 -10.97
C THR A 246 -19.13 11.04 -11.76
N ASP A 247 -18.52 9.93 -12.20
CA ASP A 247 -19.20 8.89 -12.98
C ASP A 247 -19.87 7.81 -12.10
N ALA A 248 -19.77 7.92 -10.74
CA ALA A 248 -20.45 7.02 -9.83
C ALA A 248 -21.97 7.17 -9.86
N LEU A 249 -22.69 6.10 -9.55
CA LEU A 249 -24.13 6.07 -9.37
C LEU A 249 -24.59 6.92 -8.19
N ALA A 250 -23.87 6.77 -7.08
CA ALA A 250 -24.10 7.46 -5.83
C ALA A 250 -22.79 7.53 -5.03
N TYR A 251 -22.77 8.37 -4.00
CA TYR A 251 -21.67 8.39 -3.05
C TYR A 251 -22.16 8.58 -1.62
N LEU A 252 -21.37 8.08 -0.67
CA LEU A 252 -21.56 8.26 0.77
C LEU A 252 -20.27 8.86 1.36
N GLU A 253 -20.42 9.93 2.13
CA GLU A 253 -19.34 10.50 2.95
C GLU A 253 -19.36 9.81 4.31
N CYS A 254 -18.22 9.33 4.75
CA CYS A 254 -18.11 8.40 5.85
C CYS A 254 -16.98 8.78 6.82
N GLU A 255 -17.13 8.34 8.07
CA GLU A 255 -16.08 8.39 9.08
C GLU A 255 -15.89 7.00 9.69
N VAL A 256 -14.64 6.57 9.83
CA VAL A 256 -14.28 5.27 10.43
C VAL A 256 -14.59 5.30 11.92
N ALA A 257 -15.51 4.47 12.37
CA ALA A 257 -15.89 4.38 13.77
C ALA A 257 -15.13 3.30 14.54
N SER A 258 -14.87 2.15 13.92
CA SER A 258 -14.10 1.06 14.52
C SER A 258 -13.50 0.14 13.47
N ARG A 259 -12.50 -0.65 13.89
CA ARG A 259 -11.83 -1.64 13.05
C ARG A 259 -11.70 -2.96 13.79
N MET A 260 -11.89 -4.07 13.10
CA MET A 260 -11.66 -5.42 13.60
C MET A 260 -10.64 -6.13 12.72
N GLU A 261 -9.63 -6.70 13.34
CA GLU A 261 -8.59 -7.43 12.61
C GLU A 261 -9.09 -8.81 12.16
N CYS A 262 -8.89 -9.11 10.87
CA CYS A 262 -9.26 -10.39 10.25
C CYS A 262 -8.10 -10.87 9.36
N SER A 263 -7.08 -11.50 9.98
CA SER A 263 -5.91 -12.01 9.25
C SER A 263 -5.27 -10.97 8.32
N ASP A 264 -5.47 -11.08 7.02
CA ASP A 264 -4.91 -10.20 5.98
C ASP A 264 -5.78 -8.97 5.65
N HIS A 265 -6.94 -8.82 6.32
CA HIS A 265 -7.85 -7.69 6.15
C HIS A 265 -8.20 -7.03 7.49
N TRP A 266 -8.68 -5.80 7.40
CA TRP A 266 -9.46 -5.13 8.42
C TRP A 266 -10.94 -5.12 8.01
N ILE A 267 -11.84 -5.48 8.92
CA ILE A 267 -13.25 -5.10 8.79
C ILE A 267 -13.39 -3.72 9.41
N VAL A 268 -13.66 -2.74 8.58
CA VAL A 268 -13.80 -1.34 8.96
C VAL A 268 -15.29 -1.03 9.05
N TYR A 269 -15.79 -0.72 10.26
CA TYR A 269 -17.12 -0.18 10.45
C TYR A 269 -17.07 1.34 10.36
N SER A 270 -17.95 1.91 9.54
CA SER A 270 -17.99 3.34 9.27
C SER A 270 -19.40 3.88 9.38
N GLN A 271 -19.52 5.08 9.96
CA GLN A 271 -20.77 5.83 10.01
C GLN A 271 -20.88 6.71 8.76
N VAL A 272 -22.08 6.75 8.19
CA VAL A 272 -22.39 7.62 7.06
C VAL A 272 -22.80 8.99 7.61
N THR A 273 -22.09 10.02 7.18
CA THR A 273 -22.33 11.41 7.60
C THR A 273 -23.11 12.22 6.58
N ASN A 274 -22.98 11.86 5.29
CA ASN A 274 -23.67 12.51 4.18
C ASN A 274 -23.73 11.56 2.98
N GLY A 275 -24.54 11.87 1.95
CA GLY A 275 -24.59 11.07 0.74
C GLY A 275 -25.53 11.64 -0.30
N ARG A 276 -25.33 11.21 -1.55
CA ARG A 276 -26.18 11.64 -2.68
C ARG A 276 -26.26 10.56 -3.73
N VAL A 277 -27.45 10.37 -4.28
CA VAL A 277 -27.70 9.60 -5.51
C VAL A 277 -27.54 10.55 -6.71
N ALA A 278 -26.62 10.25 -7.61
CA ALA A 278 -26.38 11.04 -8.82
C ALA A 278 -27.31 10.63 -9.97
N LYS A 279 -27.73 9.33 -10.02
CA LYS A 279 -28.54 8.75 -11.09
C LYS A 279 -29.69 7.95 -10.48
N ALA A 280 -30.88 8.53 -10.44
CA ALA A 280 -32.03 7.98 -9.72
C ALA A 280 -32.48 6.58 -10.20
N GLU A 281 -32.40 6.32 -11.52
CA GLU A 281 -32.84 5.06 -12.15
C GLU A 281 -31.75 3.99 -12.24
N GLY A 282 -30.51 4.30 -11.80
CA GLY A 282 -29.39 3.38 -11.89
C GLY A 282 -29.44 2.27 -10.84
N LEU A 283 -28.86 1.13 -11.17
CA LEU A 283 -28.67 0.00 -10.25
C LEU A 283 -27.19 -0.13 -9.88
N THR A 284 -26.93 -0.64 -8.68
CA THR A 284 -25.55 -0.93 -8.22
C THR A 284 -24.98 -2.10 -9.03
N ALA A 285 -23.79 -1.93 -9.56
CA ALA A 285 -23.03 -2.99 -10.21
C ALA A 285 -22.72 -4.12 -9.22
N VAL A 286 -22.86 -5.38 -9.67
CA VAL A 286 -22.61 -6.57 -8.88
C VAL A 286 -21.33 -7.24 -9.32
N HIS A 287 -20.49 -7.61 -8.35
CA HIS A 287 -19.27 -8.36 -8.59
C HIS A 287 -19.50 -9.86 -8.42
N HIS A 288 -19.36 -10.59 -9.52
CA HIS A 288 -19.43 -12.04 -9.55
C HIS A 288 -18.02 -12.63 -9.62
N ARG A 289 -17.65 -13.43 -8.60
CA ARG A 289 -16.37 -14.13 -8.54
C ARG A 289 -16.52 -15.61 -8.86
N LYS A 290 -15.50 -16.20 -9.46
CA LYS A 290 -15.45 -17.65 -9.71
C LYS A 290 -14.84 -18.42 -8.52
N VAL A 291 -13.91 -17.78 -7.81
CA VAL A 291 -13.19 -18.34 -6.65
C VAL A 291 -13.07 -17.28 -5.54
N GLY A 292 -12.88 -17.71 -4.30
CA GLY A 292 -12.92 -16.85 -3.12
C GLY A 292 -11.69 -15.99 -2.89
N ASN A 293 -10.55 -16.37 -3.41
CA ASN A 293 -9.23 -15.78 -3.13
C ASN A 293 -8.71 -14.84 -4.23
N TYR A 294 -9.55 -14.46 -5.21
CA TYR A 294 -9.22 -13.50 -6.26
C TYR A 294 -10.32 -12.47 -6.45
N TYR A 295 -9.91 -11.26 -6.83
CA TYR A 295 -10.78 -10.19 -7.29
C TYR A 295 -11.10 -10.37 -8.79
#